data_499b38c61695137a7b724930f7ba8d8b
#
_entry.id   499b38c61695137a7b724930f7ba8d8b
#
_cell.length_a   1.000
_cell.length_b   1.000
_cell.length_c   1.000
_cell.angle_alpha   90.00
_cell.angle_beta   90.00
_cell.angle_gamma   90.00
#
_symmetry.space_group_name_H-M   'P 1'
#
loop_
_entity.id
_entity.type
_entity.pdbx_description
1 polymer ?
#
loop_
_entity_poly.entity_id
_entity_poly.type
_entity_poly.pdbx_seq_one_letter_code
_entity_poly.pdbx_strand_id
1 'polypeptide(L)'
;VLSRDGSLACASCHLPSHGFADPRPLSIGINQARGLRNAPSLFNVAMGRSFFWDGRAGSLEEQVKFPIENARELGSKLNNVVSRLKSDTRYLREFGRVFPDGVTAANLARSIADFERTLLLGNSRVDRFRGGDSAALNDAQRQGLWVFESRGHCWRCHSGPNFTDERFHNTGVIASGSGGDVGRMSVTRRVGDRGRFKTPTLRGVSRTAPYMHDGSVKTLREVVEFYNRGGVKRAGVVVEGLDPLMRPLGLDEAEVGFLVEFLKALDGQW
;
A
#
# COMPACT_ATOMS: atom_id res chain seq x y z
N VAL A 1 -2.15 -9.84 21.35
CA VAL A 1 -2.75 -8.94 22.33
C VAL A 1 -3.86 -8.08 21.70
N LEU A 2 -3.69 -7.64 20.44
CA LEU A 2 -4.63 -6.71 19.81
C LEU A 2 -5.86 -7.40 19.20
N SER A 3 -5.76 -8.64 18.71
CA SER A 3 -6.91 -9.38 18.19
C SER A 3 -7.85 -9.83 19.31
N ARG A 4 -9.11 -10.07 18.98
CA ARG A 4 -10.14 -10.48 19.94
C ARG A 4 -9.76 -11.72 20.73
N ASP A 5 -9.20 -12.70 20.06
CA ASP A 5 -8.80 -14.01 20.59
C ASP A 5 -7.30 -14.14 20.92
N GLY A 6 -6.51 -13.08 20.67
CA GLY A 6 -5.07 -13.09 20.89
C GLY A 6 -4.25 -13.83 19.83
N SER A 7 -4.89 -14.40 18.78
CA SER A 7 -4.23 -15.25 17.77
C SER A 7 -3.45 -14.48 16.70
N LEU A 8 -3.81 -13.20 16.45
CA LEU A 8 -3.23 -12.39 15.39
C LEU A 8 -2.53 -11.13 15.90
N ALA A 9 -1.54 -10.71 15.15
CA ALA A 9 -0.83 -9.45 15.30
C ALA A 9 -0.82 -8.69 13.95
N CYS A 10 -0.41 -7.43 13.95
CA CYS A 10 -0.22 -6.65 12.71
C CYS A 10 0.73 -7.37 11.74
N ALA A 11 1.80 -7.97 12.28
CA ALA A 11 2.76 -8.76 11.50
C ALA A 11 2.18 -10.05 10.89
N SER A 12 0.94 -10.44 11.21
CA SER A 12 0.26 -11.56 10.54
C SER A 12 -0.18 -11.21 9.10
N CYS A 13 -0.30 -9.90 8.80
CA CYS A 13 -0.70 -9.37 7.50
C CYS A 13 0.33 -8.38 6.94
N HIS A 14 1.15 -7.78 7.79
CA HIS A 14 2.23 -6.86 7.42
C HIS A 14 3.58 -7.51 7.74
N LEU A 15 4.02 -8.43 6.85
CA LEU A 15 5.23 -9.23 7.06
C LEU A 15 6.49 -8.41 6.74
N PRO A 16 7.45 -8.28 7.69
CA PRO A 16 8.72 -7.57 7.42
C PRO A 16 9.49 -8.14 6.23
N SER A 17 9.49 -9.47 6.07
CA SER A 17 10.13 -10.15 4.94
C SER A 17 9.48 -9.85 3.58
N HIS A 18 8.27 -9.30 3.58
CA HIS A 18 7.48 -8.92 2.40
C HIS A 18 7.27 -7.41 2.29
N GLY A 19 8.24 -6.60 2.73
CA GLY A 19 8.11 -5.15 2.71
C GLY A 19 6.93 -4.64 3.53
N PHE A 20 6.60 -5.32 4.63
CA PHE A 20 5.43 -5.04 5.47
C PHE A 20 4.09 -5.07 4.71
N ALA A 21 3.98 -5.90 3.66
CA ALA A 21 2.74 -6.23 2.96
C ALA A 21 2.35 -7.70 3.22
N ASP A 22 1.19 -8.13 2.73
CA ASP A 22 0.76 -9.54 2.79
C ASP A 22 1.09 -10.25 1.47
N PRO A 23 1.79 -11.40 1.47
CA PRO A 23 2.04 -12.19 0.27
C PRO A 23 0.78 -12.86 -0.30
N ARG A 24 -0.32 -12.83 0.44
CA ARG A 24 -1.62 -13.32 -0.03
C ARG A 24 -2.39 -12.18 -0.71
N PRO A 25 -3.21 -12.48 -1.74
CA PRO A 25 -4.08 -11.46 -2.34
C PRO A 25 -4.98 -10.76 -1.33
N LEU A 26 -5.54 -11.51 -0.39
CA LEU A 26 -6.37 -11.00 0.71
C LEU A 26 -5.88 -11.61 2.02
N SER A 27 -5.70 -10.78 3.02
CA SER A 27 -5.30 -11.20 4.37
C SER A 27 -6.36 -12.09 5.01
N ILE A 28 -5.92 -12.96 5.91
CA ILE A 28 -6.79 -13.83 6.72
C ILE A 28 -6.80 -13.30 8.14
N GLY A 29 -7.96 -12.83 8.58
CA GLY A 29 -8.20 -12.35 9.92
C GLY A 29 -8.73 -13.43 10.87
N ILE A 30 -9.28 -13.01 12.01
CA ILE A 30 -9.87 -13.92 12.99
C ILE A 30 -10.98 -14.76 12.35
N ASN A 31 -11.20 -15.96 12.90
CA ASN A 31 -12.20 -16.91 12.38
C ASN A 31 -12.02 -17.24 10.89
N GLN A 32 -10.79 -17.19 10.38
CA GLN A 32 -10.47 -17.41 8.95
C GLN A 32 -11.23 -16.46 7.99
N ALA A 33 -11.69 -15.30 8.50
CA ALA A 33 -12.35 -14.31 7.69
C ALA A 33 -11.37 -13.67 6.70
N ARG A 34 -11.75 -13.59 5.42
CA ARG A 34 -10.92 -12.93 4.41
C ARG A 34 -11.16 -11.42 4.40
N GLY A 35 -10.08 -10.64 4.32
CA GLY A 35 -10.12 -9.22 4.05
C GLY A 35 -10.79 -8.91 2.70
N LEU A 36 -11.07 -7.65 2.44
CA LEU A 36 -11.70 -7.21 1.19
C LEU A 36 -10.67 -6.65 0.19
N ARG A 37 -9.50 -6.25 0.67
CA ARG A 37 -8.42 -5.67 -0.13
C ARG A 37 -7.08 -6.24 0.30
N ASN A 38 -6.10 -6.17 -0.58
CA ASN A 38 -4.72 -6.50 -0.26
C ASN A 38 -4.17 -5.56 0.81
N ALA A 39 -3.38 -6.10 1.76
CA ALA A 39 -2.71 -5.30 2.77
C ALA A 39 -1.48 -4.60 2.14
N PRO A 40 -1.49 -3.26 2.02
CA PRO A 40 -0.40 -2.51 1.41
C PRO A 40 0.84 -2.52 2.31
N SER A 41 1.99 -2.20 1.70
CA SER A 41 3.23 -1.94 2.43
C SER A 41 3.06 -0.81 3.45
N LEU A 42 3.78 -0.92 4.58
CA LEU A 42 3.92 0.16 5.56
C LEU A 42 5.17 1.02 5.33
N PHE A 43 5.96 0.75 4.29
CA PHE A 43 7.12 1.59 3.99
C PHE A 43 6.69 3.02 3.65
N ASN A 44 7.38 3.98 4.26
CA ASN A 44 7.24 5.41 4.02
C ASN A 44 5.82 5.98 4.26
N VAL A 45 4.99 5.26 5.03
CA VAL A 45 3.65 5.78 5.39
C VAL A 45 3.72 7.09 6.18
N ALA A 46 4.86 7.39 6.82
CA ALA A 46 5.12 8.69 7.47
C ALA A 46 4.91 9.90 6.54
N MET A 47 5.07 9.72 5.23
CA MET A 47 4.92 10.77 4.21
C MET A 47 3.49 10.82 3.63
N GLY A 48 2.62 9.90 4.04
CA GLY A 48 1.25 9.79 3.52
C GLY A 48 0.33 10.88 4.07
N ARG A 49 -0.62 11.31 3.24
CA ARG A 49 -1.67 12.30 3.62
C ARG A 49 -3.01 11.65 3.93
N SER A 50 -3.21 10.44 3.48
CA SER A 50 -4.38 9.62 3.76
C SER A 50 -4.02 8.14 3.68
N PHE A 51 -4.76 7.28 4.37
CA PHE A 51 -4.42 5.88 4.56
C PHE A 51 -5.55 4.98 4.08
N PHE A 52 -5.21 3.72 3.83
CA PHE A 52 -5.97 2.75 3.06
C PHE A 52 -6.06 3.08 1.56
N TRP A 53 -6.46 2.09 0.77
CA TRP A 53 -6.66 2.22 -0.66
C TRP A 53 -7.72 3.26 -1.06
N ASP A 54 -8.69 3.52 -0.16
CA ASP A 54 -9.77 4.49 -0.37
C ASP A 54 -9.56 5.83 0.38
N GLY A 55 -8.49 5.93 1.16
CA GLY A 55 -8.14 7.15 1.91
C GLY A 55 -9.12 7.51 3.02
N ARG A 56 -9.76 6.51 3.65
CA ARG A 56 -10.77 6.73 4.69
C ARG A 56 -10.20 7.19 6.03
N ALA A 57 -8.90 7.09 6.27
CA ALA A 57 -8.24 7.61 7.44
C ALA A 57 -7.33 8.79 7.07
N GLY A 58 -7.38 9.87 7.85
CA GLY A 58 -6.61 11.10 7.64
C GLY A 58 -5.29 11.15 8.42
N SER A 59 -5.08 10.21 9.35
CA SER A 59 -3.83 10.07 10.11
C SER A 59 -3.52 8.60 10.38
N LEU A 60 -2.27 8.29 10.74
CA LEU A 60 -1.88 6.93 11.15
C LEU A 60 -2.59 6.54 12.45
N GLU A 61 -2.75 7.47 13.38
CA GLU A 61 -3.46 7.25 14.64
C GLU A 61 -4.94 6.90 14.43
N GLU A 62 -5.56 7.50 13.42
CA GLU A 62 -6.92 7.14 13.02
C GLU A 62 -6.95 5.77 12.36
N GLN A 63 -5.96 5.49 11.48
CA GLN A 63 -5.85 4.23 10.74
C GLN A 63 -5.80 3.03 11.66
N VAL A 64 -5.03 3.07 12.75
CA VAL A 64 -4.84 1.97 13.71
C VAL A 64 -6.16 1.40 14.26
N LYS A 65 -7.17 2.24 14.42
CA LYS A 65 -8.46 1.82 15.00
C LYS A 65 -9.21 0.84 14.10
N PHE A 66 -9.12 1.04 12.77
CA PHE A 66 -9.88 0.26 11.80
C PHE A 66 -9.53 -1.23 11.82
N PRO A 67 -8.27 -1.67 11.68
CA PRO A 67 -7.93 -3.10 11.72
C PRO A 67 -8.22 -3.74 13.07
N ILE A 68 -8.11 -2.98 14.18
CA ILE A 68 -8.44 -3.49 15.50
C ILE A 68 -9.93 -3.84 15.60
N GLU A 69 -10.81 -2.98 15.08
CA GLU A 69 -12.26 -3.12 15.24
C GLU A 69 -12.93 -3.87 14.09
N ASN A 70 -12.23 -4.07 12.96
CA ASN A 70 -12.78 -4.80 11.83
C ASN A 70 -12.96 -6.28 12.14
N ALA A 71 -14.20 -6.76 12.04
CA ALA A 71 -14.56 -8.16 12.29
C ALA A 71 -13.90 -9.16 11.33
N ARG A 72 -13.38 -8.70 10.18
CA ARG A 72 -12.63 -9.52 9.22
C ARG A 72 -11.12 -9.49 9.42
N GLU A 73 -10.62 -8.69 10.38
CA GLU A 73 -9.19 -8.53 10.69
C GLU A 73 -8.93 -8.94 12.13
N LEU A 74 -8.75 -7.99 13.07
CA LEU A 74 -8.48 -8.31 14.48
C LEU A 74 -9.75 -8.48 15.32
N GLY A 75 -10.89 -7.95 14.89
CA GLY A 75 -12.25 -8.17 15.45
C GLY A 75 -12.42 -7.84 16.93
N SER A 76 -11.59 -6.95 17.47
CA SER A 76 -11.65 -6.53 18.87
C SER A 76 -12.37 -5.20 18.98
N LYS A 77 -12.64 -4.79 20.21
CA LYS A 77 -13.03 -3.41 20.56
C LYS A 77 -11.82 -2.70 21.13
N LEU A 78 -11.59 -1.45 20.74
CA LEU A 78 -10.41 -0.69 21.21
C LEU A 78 -10.36 -0.62 22.75
N ASN A 79 -11.51 -0.42 23.42
CA ASN A 79 -11.60 -0.42 24.88
C ASN A 79 -11.19 -1.77 25.49
N ASN A 80 -11.54 -2.90 24.86
CA ASN A 80 -11.15 -4.22 25.35
C ASN A 80 -9.63 -4.42 25.24
N VAL A 81 -9.03 -3.91 24.16
CA VAL A 81 -7.57 -3.94 23.98
C VAL A 81 -6.90 -3.12 25.08
N VAL A 82 -7.37 -1.90 25.33
CA VAL A 82 -6.85 -1.03 26.42
C VAL A 82 -6.97 -1.72 27.78
N SER A 83 -8.10 -2.34 28.09
CA SER A 83 -8.29 -3.08 29.35
C SER A 83 -7.30 -4.24 29.47
N ARG A 84 -7.08 -4.99 28.38
CA ARG A 84 -6.11 -6.08 28.34
C ARG A 84 -4.67 -5.60 28.53
N LEU A 85 -4.30 -4.48 27.91
CA LEU A 85 -2.97 -3.89 28.10
C LEU A 85 -2.78 -3.37 29.55
N LYS A 86 -3.83 -2.82 30.18
CA LYS A 86 -3.82 -2.40 31.58
C LYS A 86 -3.68 -3.56 32.57
N SER A 87 -4.09 -4.76 32.19
CA SER A 87 -3.91 -5.95 33.06
C SER A 87 -2.53 -6.60 32.95
N ASP A 88 -1.70 -6.15 32.01
CA ASP A 88 -0.32 -6.66 31.82
C ASP A 88 0.68 -5.66 32.41
N THR A 89 1.40 -6.09 33.45
CA THR A 89 2.35 -5.25 34.19
C THR A 89 3.50 -4.72 33.33
N ARG A 90 3.88 -5.46 32.27
CA ARG A 90 4.91 -5.00 31.33
C ARG A 90 4.39 -3.79 30.54
N TYR A 91 3.19 -3.88 29.97
CA TYR A 91 2.61 -2.74 29.23
C TYR A 91 2.31 -1.56 30.14
N LEU A 92 1.81 -1.78 31.35
CA LEU A 92 1.63 -0.69 32.32
C LEU A 92 2.92 0.07 32.57
N ARG A 93 4.02 -0.65 32.81
CA ARG A 93 5.33 -0.04 33.05
C ARG A 93 5.85 0.71 31.83
N GLU A 94 5.84 0.09 30.64
CA GLU A 94 6.40 0.70 29.44
C GLU A 94 5.59 1.93 29.00
N PHE A 95 4.26 1.86 29.03
CA PHE A 95 3.43 3.02 28.74
C PHE A 95 3.59 4.13 29.77
N GLY A 96 3.69 3.80 31.07
CA GLY A 96 3.92 4.80 32.13
C GLY A 96 5.26 5.52 32.05
N ARG A 97 6.27 4.92 31.39
CA ARG A 97 7.55 5.58 31.12
C ARG A 97 7.48 6.63 30.00
N VAL A 98 6.59 6.43 29.04
CA VAL A 98 6.50 7.25 27.83
C VAL A 98 5.37 8.27 27.92
N PHE A 99 4.25 7.89 28.54
CA PHE A 99 3.06 8.69 28.58
C PHE A 99 2.61 8.97 30.04
N PRO A 100 2.44 10.23 30.43
CA PRO A 100 1.99 10.58 31.80
C PRO A 100 0.65 9.96 32.18
N ASP A 101 -0.27 9.78 31.22
CA ASP A 101 -1.59 9.17 31.40
C ASP A 101 -1.60 7.65 31.11
N GLY A 102 -0.44 7.05 30.91
CA GLY A 102 -0.23 5.61 30.76
C GLY A 102 -0.95 4.99 29.57
N VAL A 103 -1.60 3.83 29.79
CA VAL A 103 -2.29 3.06 28.75
C VAL A 103 -3.65 3.68 28.46
N THR A 104 -3.75 4.34 27.32
CA THR A 104 -5.01 4.87 26.76
C THR A 104 -5.16 4.44 25.30
N ALA A 105 -6.36 4.56 24.74
CA ALA A 105 -6.58 4.29 23.31
C ALA A 105 -5.78 5.26 22.43
N ALA A 106 -5.63 6.51 22.83
CA ALA A 106 -4.85 7.50 22.12
C ALA A 106 -3.35 7.16 22.14
N ASN A 107 -2.82 6.78 23.31
CA ASN A 107 -1.41 6.43 23.45
C ASN A 107 -1.06 5.12 22.73
N LEU A 108 -1.99 4.14 22.72
CA LEU A 108 -1.84 2.94 21.89
C LEU A 108 -1.74 3.30 20.41
N ALA A 109 -2.66 4.14 19.92
CA ALA A 109 -2.64 4.56 18.53
C ALA A 109 -1.36 5.33 18.18
N ARG A 110 -0.91 6.25 19.05
CA ARG A 110 0.36 6.98 18.89
C ARG A 110 1.56 6.03 18.84
N SER A 111 1.64 5.07 19.77
CA SER A 111 2.76 4.12 19.81
C SER A 111 2.89 3.30 18.52
N ILE A 112 1.76 2.87 17.95
CA ILE A 112 1.75 2.12 16.69
C ILE A 112 2.11 3.04 15.53
N ALA A 113 1.49 4.22 15.46
CA ALA A 113 1.78 5.21 14.42
C ALA A 113 3.24 5.67 14.44
N ASP A 114 3.84 5.85 15.61
CA ASP A 114 5.25 6.23 15.74
C ASP A 114 6.17 5.11 15.28
N PHE A 115 5.85 3.85 15.57
CA PHE A 115 6.55 2.72 14.99
C PHE A 115 6.45 2.71 13.46
N GLU A 116 5.26 2.89 12.89
CA GLU A 116 5.07 2.94 11.44
C GLU A 116 5.86 4.08 10.80
N ARG A 117 6.01 5.23 11.47
CA ARG A 117 6.83 6.35 11.01
C ARG A 117 8.33 6.03 10.94
N THR A 118 8.81 5.02 11.67
CA THR A 118 10.20 4.58 11.59
C THR A 118 10.49 3.68 10.38
N LEU A 119 9.47 3.17 9.71
CA LEU A 119 9.60 2.27 8.58
C LEU A 119 9.95 3.05 7.30
N LEU A 120 11.13 3.66 7.30
CA LEU A 120 11.61 4.49 6.19
C LEU A 120 12.51 3.66 5.26
N LEU A 121 12.10 3.57 4.00
CA LEU A 121 12.86 2.92 2.95
C LEU A 121 13.47 3.98 2.03
N GLY A 122 14.78 4.01 1.95
CA GLY A 122 15.52 4.96 1.13
C GLY A 122 16.83 4.37 0.60
N ASN A 123 17.72 5.23 0.10
CA ASN A 123 19.01 4.85 -0.44
C ASN A 123 18.94 3.74 -1.50
N SER A 124 17.90 3.77 -2.33
CA SER A 124 17.78 2.88 -3.48
C SER A 124 18.83 3.19 -4.55
N ARG A 125 18.99 2.30 -5.53
CA ARG A 125 19.85 2.58 -6.69
C ARG A 125 19.41 3.84 -7.42
N VAL A 126 18.09 4.08 -7.52
CA VAL A 126 17.53 5.29 -8.13
C VAL A 126 17.87 6.54 -7.32
N ASP A 127 17.83 6.46 -5.98
CA ASP A 127 18.21 7.60 -5.12
C ASP A 127 19.67 7.96 -5.30
N ARG A 128 20.57 6.98 -5.30
CA ARG A 128 21.99 7.20 -5.53
C ARG A 128 22.26 7.78 -6.91
N PHE A 129 21.61 7.24 -7.95
CA PHE A 129 21.73 7.77 -9.31
C PHE A 129 21.30 9.24 -9.39
N ARG A 130 20.14 9.58 -8.81
CA ARG A 130 19.69 10.98 -8.73
C ARG A 130 20.57 11.85 -7.86
N GLY A 131 21.29 11.27 -6.90
CA GLY A 131 22.29 11.92 -6.06
C GLY A 131 23.66 12.10 -6.73
N GLY A 132 23.81 11.70 -8.00
CA GLY A 132 25.04 11.89 -8.79
C GLY A 132 25.92 10.65 -8.97
N ASP A 133 25.58 9.50 -8.36
CA ASP A 133 26.27 8.23 -8.63
C ASP A 133 25.79 7.64 -9.97
N SER A 134 26.47 8.03 -11.05
CA SER A 134 26.13 7.56 -12.38
C SER A 134 26.24 6.04 -12.59
N ALA A 135 27.00 5.34 -11.75
CA ALA A 135 27.16 3.89 -11.79
C ALA A 135 26.07 3.11 -11.03
N ALA A 136 25.23 3.79 -10.25
CA ALA A 136 24.21 3.15 -9.41
C ALA A 136 23.14 2.40 -10.22
N LEU A 137 22.83 2.84 -11.45
CA LEU A 137 21.93 2.15 -12.36
C LEU A 137 22.70 1.51 -13.51
N ASN A 138 22.37 0.26 -13.82
CA ASN A 138 22.82 -0.39 -15.06
C ASN A 138 22.02 0.13 -16.28
N ASP A 139 22.42 -0.27 -17.49
CA ASP A 139 21.80 0.22 -18.71
C ASP A 139 20.31 -0.13 -18.82
N ALA A 140 19.92 -1.35 -18.45
CA ALA A 140 18.50 -1.74 -18.47
C ALA A 140 17.66 -0.88 -17.51
N GLN A 141 18.19 -0.58 -16.32
CA GLN A 141 17.52 0.28 -15.32
C GLN A 141 17.42 1.74 -15.77
N ARG A 142 18.45 2.24 -16.49
CA ARG A 142 18.40 3.58 -17.09
C ARG A 142 17.38 3.68 -18.21
N GLN A 143 17.34 2.66 -19.10
CA GLN A 143 16.31 2.57 -20.12
C GLN A 143 14.91 2.50 -19.49
N GLY A 144 14.75 1.73 -18.41
CA GLY A 144 13.49 1.66 -17.65
C GLY A 144 13.10 2.98 -17.02
N LEU A 145 14.04 3.75 -16.47
CA LEU A 145 13.81 5.10 -15.98
C LEU A 145 13.31 6.01 -17.10
N TRP A 146 13.96 5.95 -18.27
CA TRP A 146 13.52 6.73 -19.43
C TRP A 146 12.10 6.35 -19.86
N VAL A 147 11.76 5.05 -19.94
CA VAL A 147 10.41 4.58 -20.28
C VAL A 147 9.41 5.08 -19.23
N PHE A 148 9.75 5.00 -17.94
CA PHE A 148 8.91 5.46 -16.82
C PHE A 148 8.56 6.96 -16.93
N GLU A 149 9.53 7.79 -17.30
CA GLU A 149 9.39 9.25 -17.38
C GLU A 149 8.89 9.72 -18.75
N SER A 150 8.93 8.88 -19.80
CA SER A 150 8.53 9.26 -21.15
C SER A 150 7.28 8.49 -21.61
N ARG A 151 7.45 7.46 -22.44
CA ARG A 151 6.38 6.70 -23.12
C ARG A 151 5.43 6.00 -22.17
N GLY A 152 5.92 5.54 -21.02
CA GLY A 152 5.13 4.88 -19.99
C GLY A 152 4.21 5.83 -19.21
N HIS A 153 4.53 7.13 -19.20
CA HIS A 153 3.80 8.18 -18.47
C HIS A 153 3.58 7.88 -16.98
N CYS A 154 4.30 6.91 -16.39
CA CYS A 154 4.10 6.42 -15.02
C CYS A 154 4.32 7.54 -13.98
N TRP A 155 5.27 8.46 -14.25
CA TRP A 155 5.60 9.60 -13.39
C TRP A 155 4.42 10.54 -13.15
N ARG A 156 3.39 10.52 -13.99
CA ARG A 156 2.21 11.38 -13.83
C ARG A 156 1.40 11.10 -12.58
N CYS A 157 1.42 9.85 -12.14
CA CYS A 157 0.83 9.41 -10.87
C CYS A 157 1.91 9.04 -9.84
N HIS A 158 3.02 8.43 -10.29
CA HIS A 158 4.10 7.98 -9.43
C HIS A 158 5.27 8.98 -9.43
N SER A 159 5.03 10.16 -8.88
CA SER A 159 5.98 11.29 -8.86
C SER A 159 6.56 11.56 -7.45
N GLY A 160 7.53 12.46 -7.40
CA GLY A 160 8.16 12.89 -6.16
C GLY A 160 9.05 11.83 -5.51
N PRO A 161 9.59 12.11 -4.32
CA PRO A 161 10.56 11.24 -3.67
C PRO A 161 9.97 9.91 -3.21
N ASN A 162 8.66 9.82 -2.99
CA ASN A 162 7.98 8.59 -2.59
C ASN A 162 7.25 7.89 -3.76
N PHE A 163 7.46 8.35 -4.99
CA PHE A 163 6.83 7.77 -6.19
C PHE A 163 5.32 7.57 -6.05
N THR A 164 4.62 8.62 -5.59
CA THR A 164 3.16 8.70 -5.48
C THR A 164 2.73 10.17 -5.50
N ASP A 165 1.62 10.47 -6.16
CA ASP A 165 0.97 11.77 -6.10
C ASP A 165 -0.03 11.90 -4.94
N GLU A 166 -0.21 10.82 -4.17
CA GLU A 166 -1.17 10.71 -3.05
C GLU A 166 -2.64 10.93 -3.46
N ARG A 167 -2.94 10.89 -4.78
CA ARG A 167 -4.29 11.07 -5.33
C ARG A 167 -4.98 9.73 -5.57
N PHE A 168 -6.20 9.80 -6.08
CA PHE A 168 -7.07 8.64 -6.31
C PHE A 168 -7.42 8.54 -7.79
N HIS A 169 -7.12 7.37 -8.39
CA HIS A 169 -7.30 7.10 -9.80
C HIS A 169 -8.09 5.81 -10.01
N ASN A 170 -8.96 5.79 -11.01
CA ASN A 170 -9.57 4.56 -11.49
C ASN A 170 -8.71 3.99 -12.61
N THR A 171 -7.94 2.97 -12.30
CA THR A 171 -7.04 2.31 -13.25
C THR A 171 -7.67 1.13 -13.97
N GLY A 172 -8.97 0.89 -13.77
CA GLY A 172 -9.68 -0.20 -14.44
C GLY A 172 -9.51 -1.57 -13.77
N VAL A 173 -8.93 -1.64 -12.58
CA VAL A 173 -8.93 -2.87 -11.78
C VAL A 173 -10.33 -3.07 -11.22
N ILE A 174 -11.06 -4.01 -11.83
CA ILE A 174 -12.41 -4.37 -11.39
C ILE A 174 -12.28 -5.59 -10.50
N ALA A 175 -12.65 -5.45 -9.23
CA ALA A 175 -12.73 -6.59 -8.32
C ALA A 175 -13.68 -7.65 -8.87
N SER A 176 -13.29 -8.92 -8.76
CA SER A 176 -14.11 -10.05 -9.16
C SER A 176 -15.33 -10.15 -8.23
N GLY A 177 -16.55 -10.02 -8.77
CA GLY A 177 -17.80 -10.21 -8.02
C GLY A 177 -18.91 -9.22 -8.41
N SER A 178 -20.14 -9.59 -8.10
CA SER A 178 -21.32 -8.76 -8.33
C SER A 178 -21.28 -7.50 -7.45
N GLY A 179 -21.11 -6.34 -8.08
CA GLY A 179 -21.13 -5.05 -7.41
C GLY A 179 -19.77 -4.33 -7.35
N GLY A 180 -18.64 -5.00 -7.46
CA GLY A 180 -17.30 -4.43 -7.49
C GLY A 180 -16.94 -3.58 -6.26
N ASP A 181 -15.66 -3.37 -6.00
CA ASP A 181 -15.21 -2.43 -4.98
C ASP A 181 -15.35 -1.00 -5.51
N VAL A 182 -16.19 -0.22 -4.87
CA VAL A 182 -16.46 1.16 -5.29
C VAL A 182 -15.34 2.15 -4.92
N GLY A 183 -14.30 1.69 -4.22
CA GLY A 183 -13.13 2.48 -3.89
C GLY A 183 -13.45 3.75 -3.10
N ARG A 184 -12.88 4.86 -3.52
CA ARG A 184 -13.01 6.18 -2.89
C ARG A 184 -14.48 6.64 -2.73
N MET A 185 -15.38 6.21 -3.61
CA MET A 185 -16.80 6.56 -3.51
C MET A 185 -17.43 6.07 -2.17
N SER A 186 -16.92 4.99 -1.57
CA SER A 186 -17.40 4.52 -0.26
C SER A 186 -17.22 5.58 0.84
N VAL A 187 -16.20 6.44 0.69
CA VAL A 187 -15.83 7.49 1.64
C VAL A 187 -16.50 8.81 1.30
N THR A 188 -16.42 9.24 0.03
CA THR A 188 -16.85 10.58 -0.40
C THR A 188 -18.32 10.65 -0.76
N ARG A 189 -18.96 9.52 -1.07
CA ARG A 189 -20.33 9.42 -1.61
C ARG A 189 -20.51 10.09 -2.98
N ARG A 190 -19.43 10.46 -3.65
CA ARG A 190 -19.45 11.07 -4.99
C ARG A 190 -19.35 10.01 -6.07
N VAL A 191 -20.29 10.01 -7.04
CA VAL A 191 -20.30 9.04 -8.15
C VAL A 191 -19.00 9.10 -8.97
N GLY A 192 -18.45 10.30 -9.18
CA GLY A 192 -17.17 10.47 -9.89
C GLY A 192 -15.94 9.84 -9.21
N ASP A 193 -16.07 9.40 -7.95
CA ASP A 193 -15.00 8.71 -7.24
C ASP A 193 -15.14 7.18 -7.27
N ARG A 194 -16.11 6.66 -8.03
CA ARG A 194 -16.31 5.21 -8.19
C ARG A 194 -15.10 4.54 -8.80
N GLY A 195 -14.64 3.45 -8.17
CA GLY A 195 -13.50 2.66 -8.63
C GLY A 195 -12.14 3.37 -8.52
N ARG A 196 -12.09 4.54 -7.89
CA ARG A 196 -10.83 5.24 -7.63
C ARG A 196 -10.15 4.70 -6.39
N PHE A 197 -8.85 4.45 -6.51
CA PHE A 197 -7.98 4.01 -5.42
C PHE A 197 -6.76 4.90 -5.35
N LYS A 198 -6.21 5.02 -4.14
CA LYS A 198 -5.01 5.81 -3.88
C LYS A 198 -3.83 5.26 -4.67
N THR A 199 -3.03 6.15 -5.28
CA THR A 199 -1.74 5.80 -5.84
C THR A 199 -0.79 5.35 -4.73
N PRO A 200 -0.35 4.08 -4.70
CA PRO A 200 0.61 3.63 -3.70
C PRO A 200 2.02 4.13 -4.02
N THR A 201 2.89 4.14 -3.00
CA THR A 201 4.33 4.29 -3.24
C THR A 201 4.86 3.15 -4.10
N LEU A 202 5.88 3.41 -4.93
CA LEU A 202 6.63 2.36 -5.61
C LEU A 202 7.92 1.98 -4.89
N ARG A 203 8.23 2.61 -3.76
CA ARG A 203 9.42 2.23 -2.99
C ARG A 203 9.27 0.82 -2.43
N GLY A 204 10.27 -0.02 -2.72
CA GLY A 204 10.28 -1.42 -2.31
C GLY A 204 9.23 -2.28 -3.03
N VAL A 205 8.70 -1.81 -4.15
CA VAL A 205 7.58 -2.45 -4.85
C VAL A 205 7.89 -3.89 -5.28
N SER A 206 9.15 -4.25 -5.55
CA SER A 206 9.51 -5.62 -5.92
C SER A 206 9.31 -6.64 -4.80
N ARG A 207 9.20 -6.18 -3.55
CA ARG A 207 9.05 -7.02 -2.35
C ARG A 207 7.60 -7.25 -1.94
N THR A 208 6.63 -6.58 -2.56
CA THR A 208 5.25 -6.45 -2.05
C THR A 208 4.20 -7.11 -2.93
N ALA A 209 4.60 -8.11 -3.72
CA ALA A 209 3.65 -8.92 -4.48
C ALA A 209 2.66 -9.65 -3.53
N PRO A 210 1.38 -9.88 -3.94
CA PRO A 210 0.78 -9.49 -5.21
C PRO A 210 0.30 -8.04 -5.22
N TYR A 211 0.02 -7.55 -6.42
CA TYR A 211 -0.24 -6.13 -6.68
C TYR A 211 -1.73 -5.82 -6.88
N MET A 212 -2.04 -4.53 -6.94
CA MET A 212 -3.36 -3.92 -6.99
C MET A 212 -4.11 -4.00 -5.65
N HIS A 213 -5.18 -3.21 -5.53
CA HIS A 213 -5.96 -3.17 -4.29
C HIS A 213 -6.64 -4.50 -3.93
N ASP A 214 -6.83 -5.38 -4.90
CA ASP A 214 -7.44 -6.70 -4.76
C ASP A 214 -6.42 -7.86 -4.78
N GLY A 215 -5.12 -7.54 -4.92
CA GLY A 215 -4.06 -8.54 -5.02
C GLY A 215 -4.13 -9.43 -6.25
N SER A 216 -4.82 -8.98 -7.30
CA SER A 216 -5.15 -9.82 -8.47
C SER A 216 -4.02 -9.95 -9.50
N VAL A 217 -2.94 -9.20 -9.37
CA VAL A 217 -1.77 -9.23 -10.26
C VAL A 217 -0.56 -9.75 -9.50
N LYS A 218 0.10 -10.78 -10.03
CA LYS A 218 1.10 -11.55 -9.27
C LYS A 218 2.52 -11.02 -9.42
N THR A 219 2.86 -10.44 -10.57
CA THR A 219 4.23 -10.04 -10.90
C THR A 219 4.31 -8.60 -11.39
N LEU A 220 5.48 -7.96 -11.23
CA LEU A 220 5.72 -6.62 -11.80
C LEU A 220 5.56 -6.58 -13.32
N ARG A 221 5.94 -7.66 -14.02
CA ARG A 221 5.71 -7.76 -15.47
C ARG A 221 4.23 -7.68 -15.80
N GLU A 222 3.39 -8.46 -15.14
CA GLU A 222 1.93 -8.41 -15.32
C GLU A 222 1.34 -7.03 -14.99
N VAL A 223 1.91 -6.32 -14.00
CA VAL A 223 1.52 -4.92 -13.69
C VAL A 223 1.84 -4.01 -14.88
N VAL A 224 3.07 -4.06 -15.41
CA VAL A 224 3.48 -3.24 -16.55
C VAL A 224 2.63 -3.57 -17.77
N GLU A 225 2.40 -4.83 -18.06
CA GLU A 225 1.55 -5.28 -19.17
C GLU A 225 0.08 -4.84 -18.99
N PHE A 226 -0.43 -4.84 -17.75
CA PHE A 226 -1.76 -4.29 -17.45
C PHE A 226 -1.86 -2.82 -17.87
N TYR A 227 -0.89 -1.99 -17.47
CA TYR A 227 -0.83 -0.59 -17.89
C TYR A 227 -0.56 -0.43 -19.38
N ASN A 228 0.30 -1.27 -19.97
CA ASN A 228 0.59 -1.25 -21.40
C ASN A 228 -0.66 -1.48 -22.26
N ARG A 229 -1.61 -2.26 -21.76
CA ARG A 229 -2.93 -2.48 -22.41
C ARG A 229 -3.95 -1.38 -22.10
N GLY A 230 -3.61 -0.34 -21.34
CA GLY A 230 -4.51 0.74 -20.95
C GLY A 230 -5.38 0.44 -19.73
N GLY A 231 -4.95 -0.46 -18.84
CA GLY A 231 -5.58 -0.68 -17.54
C GLY A 231 -6.81 -1.58 -17.53
N VAL A 232 -7.27 -2.09 -18.66
CA VAL A 232 -8.44 -2.98 -18.72
C VAL A 232 -7.98 -4.44 -18.74
N LYS A 233 -8.41 -5.24 -17.75
CA LYS A 233 -8.06 -6.67 -17.66
C LYS A 233 -8.66 -7.51 -18.79
N ARG A 234 -9.78 -7.12 -19.33
CA ARG A 234 -10.53 -7.88 -20.33
C ARG A 234 -10.88 -6.99 -21.52
N ALA A 235 -10.47 -7.41 -22.71
CA ALA A 235 -10.82 -6.71 -23.94
C ALA A 235 -12.34 -6.57 -24.08
N GLY A 236 -12.83 -5.41 -24.54
CA GLY A 236 -14.25 -5.12 -24.75
C GLY A 236 -15.02 -4.71 -23.50
N VAL A 237 -14.39 -4.63 -22.32
CA VAL A 237 -15.05 -4.12 -21.12
C VAL A 237 -14.89 -2.61 -21.05
N VAL A 238 -15.99 -1.88 -21.02
CA VAL A 238 -16.01 -0.43 -20.76
C VAL A 238 -16.01 -0.21 -19.26
N VAL A 239 -15.01 0.51 -18.76
CA VAL A 239 -14.90 0.89 -17.34
C VAL A 239 -15.36 2.33 -17.20
N GLU A 240 -16.49 2.53 -16.54
CA GLU A 240 -17.01 3.87 -16.26
C GLU A 240 -16.04 4.64 -15.35
N GLY A 241 -15.74 5.89 -15.70
CA GLY A 241 -14.86 6.76 -14.91
C GLY A 241 -13.38 6.35 -14.93
N LEU A 242 -12.96 5.54 -15.92
CA LEU A 242 -11.53 5.23 -16.14
C LEU A 242 -10.73 6.53 -16.24
N ASP A 243 -9.57 6.57 -15.58
CA ASP A 243 -8.69 7.74 -15.64
C ASP A 243 -8.25 7.99 -17.10
N PRO A 244 -8.31 9.23 -17.61
CA PRO A 244 -7.92 9.54 -18.98
C PRO A 244 -6.47 9.19 -19.35
N LEU A 245 -5.60 9.03 -18.37
CA LEU A 245 -4.23 8.55 -18.58
C LEU A 245 -4.14 7.04 -18.87
N MET A 246 -5.22 6.30 -18.58
CA MET A 246 -5.29 4.85 -18.81
C MET A 246 -5.64 4.58 -20.28
N ARG A 247 -4.60 4.51 -21.10
CA ARG A 247 -4.66 4.21 -22.53
C ARG A 247 -3.54 3.24 -22.91
N PRO A 248 -3.65 2.48 -24.00
CA PRO A 248 -2.55 1.65 -24.48
C PRO A 248 -1.29 2.47 -24.68
N LEU A 249 -0.16 1.98 -24.14
CA LEU A 249 1.12 2.68 -24.17
C LEU A 249 1.95 2.31 -25.40
N GLY A 250 1.71 1.14 -25.98
CA GLY A 250 2.45 0.64 -27.15
C GLY A 250 3.92 0.35 -26.82
N LEU A 251 4.23 -0.08 -25.60
CA LEU A 251 5.56 -0.52 -25.21
C LEU A 251 5.84 -1.90 -25.81
N ASP A 252 7.04 -2.06 -26.37
CA ASP A 252 7.50 -3.36 -26.83
C ASP A 252 8.01 -4.23 -25.67
N GLU A 253 8.39 -5.47 -25.98
CA GLU A 253 8.82 -6.46 -24.99
C GLU A 253 10.11 -6.04 -24.24
N ALA A 254 11.02 -5.36 -24.92
CA ALA A 254 12.25 -4.86 -24.30
C ALA A 254 11.94 -3.71 -23.34
N GLU A 255 11.11 -2.77 -23.74
CA GLU A 255 10.66 -1.64 -22.89
C GLU A 255 9.91 -2.10 -21.65
N VAL A 256 9.04 -3.11 -21.78
CA VAL A 256 8.39 -3.77 -20.63
C VAL A 256 9.44 -4.35 -19.69
N GLY A 257 10.45 -5.05 -20.23
CA GLY A 257 11.55 -5.60 -19.44
C GLY A 257 12.37 -4.54 -18.73
N PHE A 258 12.73 -3.47 -19.42
CA PHE A 258 13.48 -2.33 -18.84
C PHE A 258 12.70 -1.64 -17.71
N LEU A 259 11.42 -1.46 -17.89
CA LEU A 259 10.57 -0.85 -16.87
C LEU A 259 10.48 -1.73 -15.61
N VAL A 260 10.40 -3.05 -15.76
CA VAL A 260 10.46 -3.98 -14.62
C VAL A 260 11.81 -3.87 -13.88
N GLU A 261 12.94 -3.79 -14.61
CA GLU A 261 14.25 -3.62 -13.98
C GLU A 261 14.38 -2.27 -13.24
N PHE A 262 13.81 -1.21 -13.78
CA PHE A 262 13.72 0.07 -13.07
C PHE A 262 12.90 -0.02 -11.79
N LEU A 263 11.74 -0.67 -11.82
CA LEU A 263 10.90 -0.85 -10.63
C LEU A 263 11.63 -1.63 -9.52
N LYS A 264 12.43 -2.63 -9.88
CA LYS A 264 13.31 -3.33 -8.92
C LYS A 264 14.42 -2.43 -8.35
N ALA A 265 14.89 -1.44 -9.11
CA ALA A 265 15.89 -0.50 -8.64
C ALA A 265 15.38 0.52 -7.60
N LEU A 266 14.06 0.55 -7.36
CA LEU A 266 13.43 1.34 -6.29
C LEU A 266 13.51 0.66 -4.92
N ASP A 267 14.03 -0.55 -4.85
CA ASP A 267 14.32 -1.22 -3.58
C ASP A 267 15.47 -0.49 -2.88
N GLY A 268 15.27 -0.21 -1.61
CA GLY A 268 16.21 0.51 -0.77
C GLY A 268 16.58 -0.26 0.49
N GLN A 269 17.17 0.47 1.42
CA GLN A 269 17.50 0.01 2.76
C GLN A 269 16.50 0.63 3.76
N TRP A 270 16.17 -0.09 4.81
CA TRP A 270 15.30 0.34 5.93
C TRP A 270 15.85 -0.11 7.27
#